data_78974dd01b36d65ef920f6531ea818cd
#
_entry.id   78974dd01b36d65ef920f6531ea818cd
#
_cell.length_a   1.000
_cell.length_b   1.000
_cell.length_c   1.000
_cell.angle_alpha   90.00
_cell.angle_beta   90.00
_cell.angle_gamma   90.00
#
_symmetry.space_group_name_H-M   'P 1'
#
loop_
_entity.id
_entity.type
_entity.pdbx_description
1 polymer ?
#
loop_
_entity_poly.entity_id
_entity_poly.type
_entity_poly.pdbx_seq_one_letter_code
_entity_poly.pdbx_strand_id
1 'polypeptide(L)'
;MKKHLLMVAMAFAMSTQAATTQPERVAATQLKPIAAQTQAAVWASRVMGRYHYKATPLDDAMSEKIFDKYFESLDGEKLFFVQADIDKFAPVRDKLDDAINNENLTIPFSIYSVYQARFAERIGHARELLKTKMDFTVDESMQLDREKAAWPKDDAEMKDLWRKRVKNDWLRLKLAGKEDKAIRETLDKRYDNYQTRVRK
;
A
#
# COMPACT_ATOMS: atom_id res chain seq x y z
N MET A 1 38.39 -36.98 -64.16
CA MET A 1 38.84 -36.22 -62.98
C MET A 1 38.03 -34.96 -62.85
N LYS A 2 36.94 -34.98 -62.11
CA LYS A 2 36.09 -33.82 -61.87
C LYS A 2 35.88 -33.67 -60.34
N LYS A 3 36.41 -32.60 -59.77
CA LYS A 3 36.32 -32.26 -58.37
C LYS A 3 34.97 -31.58 -58.12
N HIS A 4 34.13 -32.18 -57.31
CA HIS A 4 32.90 -31.55 -56.82
C HIS A 4 33.21 -30.79 -55.57
N LEU A 5 33.03 -29.44 -55.63
CA LEU A 5 33.13 -28.53 -54.54
C LEU A 5 31.75 -28.43 -53.85
N LEU A 6 31.64 -28.93 -52.64
CA LEU A 6 30.44 -28.85 -51.83
C LEU A 6 30.47 -27.55 -51.06
N MET A 7 29.62 -26.59 -51.41
CA MET A 7 29.39 -25.38 -50.65
C MET A 7 28.35 -25.68 -49.57
N VAL A 8 28.75 -25.64 -48.29
CA VAL A 8 27.85 -25.68 -47.16
C VAL A 8 27.48 -24.24 -46.80
N ALA A 9 26.21 -23.84 -47.08
CA ALA A 9 25.66 -22.58 -46.65
C ALA A 9 25.18 -22.71 -45.21
N MET A 10 25.88 -22.09 -44.26
CA MET A 10 25.47 -21.95 -42.87
C MET A 10 24.50 -20.79 -42.76
N ALA A 11 23.21 -21.09 -42.62
CA ALA A 11 22.19 -20.10 -42.32
C ALA A 11 22.25 -19.76 -40.84
N PHE A 12 22.73 -18.59 -40.51
CA PHE A 12 22.70 -18.02 -39.15
C PHE A 12 21.28 -17.48 -38.90
N ALA A 13 20.46 -18.23 -38.16
CA ALA A 13 19.21 -17.74 -37.65
C ALA A 13 19.47 -16.82 -36.46
N MET A 14 19.44 -15.52 -36.68
CA MET A 14 19.37 -14.53 -35.58
C MET A 14 17.99 -14.59 -34.94
N SER A 15 17.90 -15.28 -33.81
CA SER A 15 16.75 -15.18 -32.92
C SER A 15 16.84 -13.84 -32.16
N THR A 16 16.07 -12.86 -32.61
CA THR A 16 15.81 -11.63 -31.84
C THR A 16 14.96 -11.99 -30.63
N GLN A 17 15.60 -12.22 -29.50
CA GLN A 17 14.91 -12.24 -28.21
C GLN A 17 14.45 -10.82 -27.89
N ALA A 18 13.15 -10.57 -28.06
CA ALA A 18 12.51 -9.40 -27.49
C ALA A 18 12.65 -9.48 -25.96
N ALA A 19 13.53 -8.66 -25.41
CA ALA A 19 13.63 -8.48 -23.98
C ALA A 19 12.33 -7.84 -23.49
N THR A 20 11.45 -8.66 -22.95
CA THR A 20 10.30 -8.20 -22.16
C THR A 20 10.87 -7.55 -20.91
N THR A 21 11.01 -6.24 -20.92
CA THR A 21 11.28 -5.45 -19.71
C THR A 21 10.07 -5.61 -18.79
N GLN A 22 10.13 -6.61 -17.92
CA GLN A 22 9.27 -6.62 -16.74
C GLN A 22 9.59 -5.33 -15.96
N PRO A 23 8.57 -4.56 -15.52
CA PRO A 23 8.82 -3.45 -14.63
C PRO A 23 9.54 -4.00 -13.39
N GLU A 24 10.74 -3.51 -13.16
CA GLU A 24 11.58 -3.84 -12.02
C GLU A 24 10.71 -3.66 -10.77
N ARG A 25 10.33 -4.78 -10.14
CA ARG A 25 9.71 -4.77 -8.82
C ARG A 25 10.77 -4.14 -7.92
N VAL A 26 10.63 -2.85 -7.65
CA VAL A 26 11.39 -2.20 -6.60
C VAL A 26 11.14 -3.03 -5.35
N ALA A 27 12.11 -3.86 -4.99
CA ALA A 27 12.06 -4.64 -3.77
C ALA A 27 11.84 -3.62 -2.65
N ALA A 28 10.68 -3.68 -2.00
CA ALA A 28 10.39 -2.82 -0.87
C ALA A 28 11.53 -3.04 0.11
N THR A 29 12.38 -2.03 0.29
CA THR A 29 13.47 -2.09 1.25
C THR A 29 12.82 -2.36 2.59
N GLN A 30 13.05 -3.55 3.14
CA GLN A 30 12.43 -3.96 4.40
C GLN A 30 12.96 -3.02 5.47
N LEU A 31 12.13 -2.07 5.87
CA LEU A 31 12.48 -1.13 6.92
C LEU A 31 12.70 -1.89 8.22
N LYS A 32 13.80 -1.58 8.89
CA LYS A 32 14.15 -2.15 10.20
C LYS A 32 14.25 -1.03 11.22
N PRO A 33 13.80 -1.26 12.46
CA PRO A 33 13.99 -0.28 13.52
C PRO A 33 15.49 -0.05 13.77
N ILE A 34 15.86 1.20 14.01
CA ILE A 34 17.20 1.55 14.50
C ILE A 34 17.16 1.74 16.02
N ALA A 35 18.30 1.59 16.70
CA ALA A 35 18.37 1.66 18.16
C ALA A 35 17.76 2.95 18.74
N ALA A 36 17.94 4.10 18.10
CA ALA A 36 17.36 5.36 18.54
C ALA A 36 15.81 5.35 18.57
N GLN A 37 15.17 4.63 17.63
CA GLN A 37 13.70 4.52 17.59
C GLN A 37 13.18 3.61 18.69
N THR A 38 13.85 2.48 18.95
CA THR A 38 13.47 1.58 20.05
C THR A 38 13.63 2.25 21.39
N GLN A 39 14.75 2.95 21.62
CA GLN A 39 14.97 3.74 22.84
C GLN A 39 13.93 4.85 23.02
N ALA A 40 13.60 5.58 21.94
CA ALA A 40 12.57 6.61 21.99
C ALA A 40 11.19 6.04 22.37
N ALA A 41 10.80 4.87 21.86
CA ALA A 41 9.55 4.21 22.21
C ALA A 41 9.51 3.84 23.70
N VAL A 42 10.59 3.26 24.24
CA VAL A 42 10.71 2.93 25.70
C VAL A 42 10.66 4.18 26.55
N TRP A 43 11.39 5.22 26.18
CA TRP A 43 11.34 6.49 26.91
C TRP A 43 9.95 7.11 26.90
N ALA A 44 9.28 7.14 25.74
CA ALA A 44 7.93 7.65 25.62
C ALA A 44 6.95 6.87 26.49
N SER A 45 7.02 5.55 26.51
CA SER A 45 6.16 4.70 27.35
C SER A 45 6.37 4.96 28.84
N ARG A 46 7.62 5.09 29.29
CA ARG A 46 7.96 5.40 30.69
C ARG A 46 7.48 6.78 31.12
N VAL A 47 7.67 7.80 30.26
CA VAL A 47 7.21 9.17 30.54
C VAL A 47 5.67 9.19 30.61
N MET A 48 4.99 8.56 29.68
CA MET A 48 3.52 8.48 29.69
C MET A 48 2.99 7.73 30.90
N GLY A 49 3.58 6.59 31.25
CA GLY A 49 3.18 5.80 32.41
C GLY A 49 3.38 6.52 33.75
N ARG A 50 4.42 7.40 33.84
CA ARG A 50 4.76 8.06 35.11
C ARG A 50 4.17 9.46 35.28
N TYR A 51 4.07 10.22 34.21
CA TYR A 51 3.76 11.66 34.28
C TYR A 51 2.43 12.05 33.62
N HIS A 52 1.77 11.13 32.92
CA HIS A 52 0.46 11.42 32.36
C HIS A 52 -0.57 11.55 33.47
N TYR A 53 -1.46 12.56 33.37
CA TYR A 53 -2.50 12.82 34.39
C TYR A 53 -3.40 11.61 34.72
N LYS A 54 -3.59 10.74 33.75
CA LYS A 54 -4.26 9.44 33.90
C LYS A 54 -3.21 8.37 33.69
N ALA A 55 -2.53 7.97 34.76
CA ALA A 55 -1.58 6.87 34.70
C ALA A 55 -2.28 5.60 34.23
N THR A 56 -1.91 5.12 33.06
CA THR A 56 -2.43 3.87 32.50
C THR A 56 -1.22 2.97 32.28
N PRO A 57 -1.22 1.74 32.81
CA PRO A 57 -0.13 0.80 32.61
C PRO A 57 0.00 0.45 31.13
N LEU A 58 1.23 0.17 30.70
CA LEU A 58 1.51 -0.43 29.40
C LEU A 58 1.41 -1.95 29.58
N ASP A 59 0.23 -2.49 29.34
CA ASP A 59 -0.17 -3.89 29.48
C ASP A 59 -0.88 -4.40 28.23
N ASP A 60 -1.32 -5.67 28.23
CA ASP A 60 -2.05 -6.30 27.11
C ASP A 60 -3.25 -5.44 26.67
N ALA A 61 -4.02 -4.89 27.61
CA ALA A 61 -5.18 -4.06 27.28
C ALA A 61 -4.79 -2.73 26.63
N MET A 62 -3.64 -2.18 26.99
CA MET A 62 -3.07 -1.00 26.30
C MET A 62 -2.48 -1.42 24.95
N SER A 63 -1.84 -2.57 24.86
CA SER A 63 -1.32 -3.14 23.62
C SER A 63 -2.41 -3.26 22.56
N GLU A 64 -3.58 -3.81 22.90
CA GLU A 64 -4.73 -3.90 21.98
C GLU A 64 -5.17 -2.52 21.46
N LYS A 65 -5.23 -1.51 22.33
CA LYS A 65 -5.57 -0.13 21.93
C LYS A 65 -4.52 0.48 21.01
N ILE A 66 -3.23 0.24 21.29
CA ILE A 66 -2.12 0.70 20.45
C ILE A 66 -2.23 0.03 19.07
N PHE A 67 -2.50 -1.27 19.04
CA PHE A 67 -2.67 -2.02 17.80
C PHE A 67 -3.78 -1.43 16.94
N ASP A 68 -4.98 -1.26 17.48
CA ASP A 68 -6.12 -0.71 16.77
C ASP A 68 -5.84 0.71 16.27
N LYS A 69 -5.28 1.56 17.13
CA LYS A 69 -4.93 2.93 16.78
C LYS A 69 -3.81 3.02 15.73
N TYR A 70 -2.90 2.06 15.73
CA TYR A 70 -1.85 2.00 14.73
C TYR A 70 -2.40 1.70 13.34
N PHE A 71 -3.27 0.68 13.22
CA PHE A 71 -3.95 0.41 11.95
C PHE A 71 -4.84 1.57 11.50
N GLU A 72 -5.59 2.18 12.42
CA GLU A 72 -6.40 3.36 12.14
C GLU A 72 -5.55 4.55 11.66
N SER A 73 -4.38 4.76 12.24
CA SER A 73 -3.47 5.83 11.84
C SER A 73 -2.86 5.63 10.45
N LEU A 74 -2.65 4.37 10.06
CA LEU A 74 -2.12 4.02 8.74
C LEU A 74 -3.21 4.05 7.65
N ASP A 75 -4.41 3.57 7.97
CA ASP A 75 -5.50 3.37 7.00
C ASP A 75 -6.89 3.61 7.62
N GLY A 76 -7.13 4.83 8.12
CA GLY A 76 -8.39 5.20 8.76
C GLY A 76 -9.61 5.04 7.86
N GLU A 77 -9.46 5.24 6.55
CA GLU A 77 -10.54 5.08 5.55
C GLU A 77 -10.68 3.64 5.00
N LYS A 78 -9.90 2.68 5.47
CA LYS A 78 -9.87 1.27 5.01
C LYS A 78 -9.73 1.15 3.48
N LEU A 79 -8.72 1.84 2.94
CA LEU A 79 -8.46 1.94 1.50
C LEU A 79 -7.25 1.13 1.03
N PHE A 80 -6.47 0.61 1.95
CA PHE A 80 -5.22 -0.08 1.62
C PHE A 80 -5.19 -1.52 2.10
N PHE A 81 -5.40 -1.76 3.40
CA PHE A 81 -5.46 -3.10 3.97
C PHE A 81 -6.73 -3.85 3.59
N VAL A 82 -6.63 -5.17 3.48
CA VAL A 82 -7.77 -6.09 3.45
C VAL A 82 -7.88 -6.84 4.78
N GLN A 83 -9.02 -7.46 5.04
CA GLN A 83 -9.26 -8.19 6.30
C GLN A 83 -8.15 -9.21 6.60
N ALA A 84 -7.70 -9.95 5.60
CA ALA A 84 -6.62 -10.93 5.75
C ALA A 84 -5.29 -10.32 6.22
N ASP A 85 -5.01 -9.04 5.91
CA ASP A 85 -3.83 -8.34 6.43
C ASP A 85 -3.97 -8.08 7.94
N ILE A 86 -5.17 -7.72 8.40
CA ILE A 86 -5.47 -7.50 9.83
C ILE A 86 -5.38 -8.82 10.59
N ASP A 87 -6.01 -9.88 10.06
CA ASP A 87 -6.03 -11.21 10.66
C ASP A 87 -4.63 -11.80 10.82
N LYS A 88 -3.73 -11.51 9.87
CA LYS A 88 -2.32 -11.92 9.93
C LYS A 88 -1.60 -11.38 11.18
N PHE A 89 -1.95 -10.18 11.63
CA PHE A 89 -1.34 -9.55 12.80
C PHE A 89 -2.17 -9.71 14.07
N ALA A 90 -3.38 -10.27 14.01
CA ALA A 90 -4.22 -10.51 15.19
C ALA A 90 -3.51 -11.27 16.33
N PRO A 91 -2.65 -12.28 16.06
CA PRO A 91 -1.94 -13.01 17.13
C PRO A 91 -0.94 -12.18 17.94
N VAL A 92 -0.58 -10.99 17.46
CA VAL A 92 0.37 -10.10 18.16
C VAL A 92 -0.29 -8.82 18.70
N ARG A 93 -1.62 -8.81 18.72
CA ARG A 93 -2.42 -7.65 19.16
C ARG A 93 -2.16 -7.24 20.61
N ASP A 94 -1.96 -8.23 21.47
CA ASP A 94 -1.66 -8.10 22.91
C ASP A 94 -0.15 -8.13 23.23
N LYS A 95 0.73 -8.01 22.23
CA LYS A 95 2.20 -8.14 22.40
C LYS A 95 2.99 -6.87 22.12
N LEU A 96 2.35 -5.74 21.87
CA LEU A 96 3.06 -4.48 21.55
C LEU A 96 3.69 -3.86 22.80
N ASP A 97 3.10 -4.03 23.98
CA ASP A 97 3.68 -3.62 25.25
C ASP A 97 4.97 -4.39 25.54
N ASP A 98 4.95 -5.71 25.39
CA ASP A 98 6.13 -6.59 25.49
C ASP A 98 7.20 -6.17 24.48
N ALA A 99 6.81 -5.93 23.25
CA ALA A 99 7.72 -5.49 22.19
C ALA A 99 8.40 -4.15 22.55
N ILE A 100 7.66 -3.19 23.06
CA ILE A 100 8.19 -1.89 23.51
C ILE A 100 9.12 -2.09 24.70
N ASN A 101 8.70 -2.84 25.72
CA ASN A 101 9.48 -3.08 26.93
C ASN A 101 10.80 -3.83 26.64
N ASN A 102 10.79 -4.73 25.66
CA ASN A 102 11.96 -5.49 25.20
C ASN A 102 12.76 -4.78 24.09
N GLU A 103 12.53 -3.50 23.86
CA GLU A 103 13.22 -2.71 22.82
C GLU A 103 13.13 -3.34 21.43
N ASN A 104 11.99 -3.97 21.09
CA ASN A 104 11.79 -4.67 19.84
C ASN A 104 10.60 -4.10 19.04
N LEU A 105 10.85 -3.24 18.08
CA LEU A 105 9.84 -2.65 17.21
C LEU A 105 9.61 -3.43 15.91
N THR A 106 9.98 -4.70 15.83
CA THR A 106 9.82 -5.53 14.62
C THR A 106 8.36 -5.63 14.20
N ILE A 107 7.42 -5.76 15.15
CA ILE A 107 5.98 -5.88 14.86
C ILE A 107 5.45 -4.63 14.14
N PRO A 108 5.54 -3.40 14.69
CA PRO A 108 5.04 -2.22 13.99
C PRO A 108 5.73 -1.96 12.65
N PHE A 109 7.03 -2.26 12.53
CA PHE A 109 7.73 -2.15 11.25
C PHE A 109 7.25 -3.17 10.22
N SER A 110 6.90 -4.38 10.64
CA SER A 110 6.31 -5.40 9.77
C SER A 110 4.92 -4.99 9.26
N ILE A 111 4.07 -4.43 10.13
CA ILE A 111 2.76 -3.87 9.75
C ILE A 111 2.96 -2.74 8.75
N TYR A 112 3.89 -1.81 9.02
CA TYR A 112 4.18 -0.70 8.12
C TYR A 112 4.71 -1.17 6.75
N SER A 113 5.51 -2.22 6.72
CA SER A 113 6.01 -2.82 5.46
C SER A 113 4.87 -3.37 4.61
N VAL A 114 3.88 -4.04 5.24
CA VAL A 114 2.66 -4.49 4.54
C VAL A 114 1.87 -3.30 4.04
N TYR A 115 1.69 -2.25 4.86
CA TYR A 115 1.02 -1.02 4.45
C TYR A 115 1.67 -0.40 3.20
N GLN A 116 3.00 -0.27 3.18
CA GLN A 116 3.72 0.28 2.01
C GLN A 116 3.50 -0.56 0.75
N ALA A 117 3.53 -1.88 0.87
CA ALA A 117 3.27 -2.78 -0.26
C ALA A 117 1.84 -2.61 -0.78
N ARG A 118 0.85 -2.62 0.11
CA ARG A 118 -0.57 -2.41 -0.23
C ARG A 118 -0.79 -1.03 -0.84
N PHE A 119 -0.20 -0.01 -0.26
CA PHE A 119 -0.27 1.36 -0.79
C PHE A 119 0.24 1.43 -2.24
N ALA A 120 1.42 0.87 -2.51
CA ALA A 120 1.99 0.84 -3.85
C ALA A 120 1.10 0.09 -4.86
N GLU A 121 0.52 -1.06 -4.45
CA GLU A 121 -0.45 -1.82 -5.24
C GLU A 121 -1.69 -0.99 -5.60
N ARG A 122 -2.30 -0.35 -4.60
CA ARG A 122 -3.56 0.41 -4.80
C ARG A 122 -3.33 1.63 -5.68
N ILE A 123 -2.25 2.37 -5.46
CA ILE A 123 -1.89 3.51 -6.31
C ILE A 123 -1.54 3.06 -7.72
N GLY A 124 -0.82 1.95 -7.89
CA GLY A 124 -0.57 1.35 -9.20
C GLY A 124 -1.87 1.01 -9.92
N HIS A 125 -2.80 0.33 -9.25
CA HIS A 125 -4.12 0.01 -9.79
C HIS A 125 -4.92 1.27 -10.17
N ALA A 126 -4.94 2.29 -9.30
CA ALA A 126 -5.61 3.56 -9.59
C ALA A 126 -5.05 4.23 -10.86
N ARG A 127 -3.74 4.21 -11.06
CA ARG A 127 -3.11 4.74 -12.28
C ARG A 127 -3.46 3.96 -13.53
N GLU A 128 -3.55 2.63 -13.46
CA GLU A 128 -4.04 1.82 -14.59
C GLU A 128 -5.48 2.16 -14.94
N LEU A 129 -6.34 2.38 -13.95
CA LEU A 129 -7.72 2.82 -14.17
C LEU A 129 -7.81 4.16 -14.91
N LEU A 130 -6.89 5.10 -14.69
CA LEU A 130 -6.86 6.38 -15.41
C LEU A 130 -6.61 6.21 -16.93
N LYS A 131 -6.03 5.10 -17.35
CA LYS A 131 -5.79 4.81 -18.77
C LYS A 131 -7.03 4.26 -19.47
N THR A 132 -8.04 3.82 -18.71
CA THR A 132 -9.26 3.25 -19.24
C THR A 132 -10.33 4.33 -19.48
N LYS A 133 -11.32 4.00 -20.32
CA LYS A 133 -12.51 4.85 -20.46
C LYS A 133 -13.44 4.63 -19.28
N MET A 134 -13.84 5.71 -18.60
CA MET A 134 -14.81 5.63 -17.52
C MET A 134 -16.22 5.46 -18.08
N ASP A 135 -16.94 4.46 -17.59
CA ASP A 135 -18.35 4.23 -17.91
C ASP A 135 -19.23 4.84 -16.80
N PHE A 136 -19.97 5.88 -17.15
CA PHE A 136 -20.89 6.58 -16.25
C PHE A 136 -22.35 6.16 -16.45
N THR A 137 -22.63 5.18 -17.30
CA THR A 137 -24.00 4.69 -17.56
C THR A 137 -24.45 3.67 -16.51
N VAL A 138 -23.50 3.06 -15.79
CA VAL A 138 -23.79 2.10 -14.72
C VAL A 138 -24.19 2.85 -13.46
N ASP A 139 -25.40 2.55 -12.97
CA ASP A 139 -25.87 3.05 -11.67
C ASP A 139 -25.19 2.28 -10.54
N GLU A 140 -24.31 2.96 -9.82
CA GLU A 140 -23.55 2.39 -8.71
C GLU A 140 -23.30 3.44 -7.63
N SER A 141 -23.17 2.98 -6.40
CA SER A 141 -22.90 3.82 -5.25
C SER A 141 -21.56 3.49 -4.60
N MET A 142 -21.05 4.46 -3.85
CA MET A 142 -19.84 4.33 -3.06
C MET A 142 -20.02 5.03 -1.71
N GLN A 143 -19.63 4.36 -0.63
CA GLN A 143 -19.54 4.98 0.68
C GLN A 143 -18.30 5.89 0.72
N LEU A 144 -18.48 7.19 0.92
CA LEU A 144 -17.41 8.18 0.97
C LEU A 144 -16.73 8.22 2.32
N ASP A 145 -17.51 8.25 3.41
CA ASP A 145 -16.99 8.13 4.77
C ASP A 145 -16.88 6.66 5.13
N ARG A 146 -15.63 6.20 5.27
CA ARG A 146 -15.31 4.81 5.54
C ARG A 146 -14.63 4.56 6.89
N GLU A 147 -14.53 5.57 7.73
CA GLU A 147 -13.87 5.47 9.03
C GLU A 147 -14.42 4.28 9.85
N LYS A 148 -15.76 4.12 9.84
CA LYS A 148 -16.46 3.03 10.54
C LYS A 148 -16.82 1.84 9.65
N ALA A 149 -16.37 1.81 8.40
CA ALA A 149 -16.59 0.67 7.52
C ALA A 149 -15.80 -0.56 7.97
N ALA A 150 -16.25 -1.75 7.57
CA ALA A 150 -15.42 -2.95 7.67
C ALA A 150 -14.23 -2.87 6.70
N TRP A 151 -13.16 -3.60 7.02
CA TRP A 151 -12.08 -3.82 6.07
C TRP A 151 -12.61 -4.56 4.84
N PRO A 152 -12.19 -4.22 3.61
CA PRO A 152 -12.53 -5.01 2.43
C PRO A 152 -12.11 -6.46 2.65
N LYS A 153 -12.98 -7.37 2.27
CA LYS A 153 -12.82 -8.80 2.49
C LYS A 153 -11.56 -9.35 1.83
N ASP A 154 -11.34 -8.93 0.57
CA ASP A 154 -10.28 -9.44 -0.29
C ASP A 154 -9.81 -8.38 -1.31
N ASP A 155 -8.85 -8.77 -2.14
CA ASP A 155 -8.31 -7.90 -3.18
C ASP A 155 -9.33 -7.57 -4.29
N ALA A 156 -10.33 -8.42 -4.52
CA ALA A 156 -11.37 -8.16 -5.52
C ALA A 156 -12.28 -7.02 -5.06
N GLU A 157 -12.75 -7.08 -3.81
CA GLU A 157 -13.54 -6.00 -3.20
C GLU A 157 -12.73 -4.70 -3.11
N MET A 158 -11.46 -4.78 -2.74
CA MET A 158 -10.57 -3.62 -2.69
C MET A 158 -10.38 -2.98 -4.08
N LYS A 159 -10.20 -3.78 -5.13
CA LYS A 159 -10.07 -3.28 -6.50
C LYS A 159 -11.35 -2.60 -6.98
N ASP A 160 -12.54 -3.15 -6.65
CA ASP A 160 -13.81 -2.50 -6.97
C ASP A 160 -13.99 -1.19 -6.20
N LEU A 161 -13.61 -1.15 -4.93
CA LEU A 161 -13.61 0.07 -4.12
C LEU A 161 -12.75 1.17 -4.77
N TRP A 162 -11.53 0.83 -5.19
CA TRP A 162 -10.65 1.79 -5.87
C TRP A 162 -11.18 2.19 -7.25
N ARG A 163 -11.78 1.27 -8.00
CA ARG A 163 -12.44 1.59 -9.26
C ARG A 163 -13.53 2.64 -9.07
N LYS A 164 -14.41 2.45 -8.09
CA LYS A 164 -15.47 3.40 -7.74
C LYS A 164 -14.90 4.75 -7.28
N ARG A 165 -13.85 4.71 -6.46
CA ARG A 165 -13.17 5.92 -5.98
C ARG A 165 -12.57 6.74 -7.13
N VAL A 166 -11.83 6.12 -8.03
CA VAL A 166 -11.25 6.77 -9.20
C VAL A 166 -12.35 7.34 -10.11
N LYS A 167 -13.41 6.57 -10.33
CA LYS A 167 -14.58 7.01 -11.12
C LYS A 167 -15.27 8.22 -10.47
N ASN A 168 -15.46 8.22 -9.16
CA ASN A 168 -16.02 9.34 -8.43
C ASN A 168 -15.12 10.59 -8.51
N ASP A 169 -13.82 10.44 -8.31
CA ASP A 169 -12.87 11.55 -8.44
C ASP A 169 -12.87 12.15 -9.86
N TRP A 170 -12.95 11.28 -10.86
CA TRP A 170 -13.08 11.70 -12.26
C TRP A 170 -14.37 12.48 -12.51
N LEU A 171 -15.51 11.92 -12.05
CA LEU A 171 -16.82 12.54 -12.21
C LEU A 171 -16.86 13.93 -11.57
N ARG A 172 -16.33 14.08 -10.37
CA ARG A 172 -16.26 15.38 -9.67
C ARG A 172 -15.50 16.44 -10.46
N LEU A 173 -14.38 16.05 -11.07
CA LEU A 173 -13.59 16.97 -11.89
C LEU A 173 -14.29 17.29 -13.22
N LYS A 174 -15.01 16.34 -13.79
CA LYS A 174 -15.80 16.52 -15.02
C LYS A 174 -16.96 17.48 -14.78
N LEU A 175 -17.68 17.31 -13.68
CA LEU A 175 -18.75 18.23 -13.26
C LEU A 175 -18.21 19.64 -12.93
N ALA A 176 -16.94 19.75 -12.53
CA ALA A 176 -16.26 21.03 -12.36
C ALA A 176 -15.75 21.64 -13.69
N GLY A 177 -16.18 21.09 -14.85
CA GLY A 177 -15.86 21.61 -16.18
C GLY A 177 -14.48 21.25 -16.73
N LYS A 178 -13.78 20.27 -16.15
CA LYS A 178 -12.48 19.85 -16.68
C LYS A 178 -12.63 18.87 -17.83
N GLU A 179 -11.77 19.04 -18.84
CA GLU A 179 -11.63 18.09 -19.94
C GLU A 179 -10.90 16.81 -19.52
N ASP A 180 -11.18 15.69 -20.19
CA ASP A 180 -10.67 14.36 -19.83
C ASP A 180 -9.14 14.29 -19.70
N LYS A 181 -8.41 15.01 -20.55
CA LYS A 181 -6.95 15.10 -20.48
C LYS A 181 -6.49 15.77 -19.19
N ALA A 182 -7.08 16.90 -18.85
CA ALA A 182 -6.74 17.67 -17.64
C ALA A 182 -7.14 16.90 -16.36
N ILE A 183 -8.21 16.10 -16.43
CA ILE A 183 -8.62 15.22 -15.33
C ILE A 183 -7.53 14.16 -15.08
N ARG A 184 -7.09 13.45 -16.11
CA ARG A 184 -6.02 12.44 -16.00
C ARG A 184 -4.76 13.02 -15.38
N GLU A 185 -4.27 14.12 -15.91
CA GLU A 185 -3.07 14.82 -15.41
C GLU A 185 -3.24 15.23 -13.94
N THR A 186 -4.41 15.74 -13.56
CA THR A 186 -4.71 16.15 -12.18
C THR A 186 -4.70 14.96 -11.22
N LEU A 187 -5.33 13.84 -11.60
CA LEU A 187 -5.40 12.65 -10.75
C LEU A 187 -4.06 11.93 -10.68
N ASP A 188 -3.34 11.80 -11.80
CA ASP A 188 -2.02 11.19 -11.81
C ASP A 188 -1.04 11.95 -10.91
N LYS A 189 -1.03 13.29 -11.01
CA LYS A 189 -0.23 14.14 -10.09
C LYS A 189 -0.65 13.99 -8.63
N ARG A 190 -1.95 13.80 -8.34
CA ARG A 190 -2.43 13.53 -6.97
C ARG A 190 -1.86 12.21 -6.44
N TYR A 191 -1.89 11.14 -7.24
CA TYR A 191 -1.35 9.84 -6.86
C TYR A 191 0.17 9.86 -6.70
N ASP A 192 0.88 10.64 -7.50
CA ASP A 192 2.31 10.90 -7.35
C ASP A 192 2.64 11.56 -6.01
N ASN A 193 1.86 12.58 -5.64
CA ASN A 193 2.01 13.26 -4.36
C ASN A 193 1.74 12.31 -3.17
N TYR A 194 0.75 11.42 -3.28
CA TYR A 194 0.50 10.40 -2.26
C TYR A 194 1.69 9.45 -2.12
N GLN A 195 2.24 8.97 -3.22
CA GLN A 195 3.40 8.08 -3.24
C GLN A 195 4.64 8.72 -2.61
N THR A 196 4.85 10.02 -2.89
CA THR A 196 5.97 10.79 -2.33
C THR A 196 5.85 10.96 -0.81
N ARG A 197 4.64 11.10 -0.28
CA ARG A 197 4.40 11.24 1.17
C ARG A 197 4.67 9.94 1.95
N VAL A 198 4.32 8.80 1.40
CA VAL A 198 4.53 7.49 2.06
C VAL A 198 6.00 7.04 2.00
N ARG A 199 6.78 7.55 1.04
CA ARG A 199 8.21 7.24 0.93
C ARG A 199 9.13 8.08 1.82
N LYS A 200 8.64 9.21 2.33
CA LYS A 200 9.36 10.09 3.28
C LYS A 200 9.16 9.66 4.71
#